data_44594a1dc6edb035b58d4ae7dc005bae
#
_entry.id   44594a1dc6edb035b58d4ae7dc005bae
#
_cell.length_a   1.000
_cell.length_b   1.000
_cell.length_c   1.000
_cell.angle_alpha   90.00
_cell.angle_beta   90.00
_cell.angle_gamma   90.00
#
_symmetry.space_group_name_H-M   'P 1'
#
loop_
_entity.id
_entity.type
_entity.pdbx_description
1 polymer ?
#
loop_
_entity_poly.entity_id
_entity_poly.type
_entity_poly.pdbx_seq_one_letter_code
_entity_poly.pdbx_strand_id
1 'polypeptide(L)'
;MALVLTTVNMKGGVGKTTLTVNLATCLAKNHGKRVLILDLDSQISATLSVIAPHDFAKIRKNRQTISYLIDKIIRPYINRKYFTPDFIVPSVCDVPGLDLLPGDIELYDEYVISETLHKQASNEDDLNFAQVWQNFEGTLIPNIIEPVLDDYDFILMDCAPGYNLLTRSGIVASDFYILPARPEPLSLVGIQLLERRIAKLKKIHAPDIDLNLLGIVFILSGGLFSSRYYQQVIQRVEQDFEKEQVFENRIPMDVNVAKAVDTFTPVVLSAANSPGAKAFAKLTEEFLQRITTIKGN
;
A
#
# COMPACT_ATOMS: atom_id res chain seq x y z
N MET A 1 2.60 0.03 18.94
CA MET A 1 2.05 -0.75 17.80
C MET A 1 1.87 0.19 16.61
N ALA A 2 2.36 -0.18 15.42
CA ALA A 2 2.27 0.62 14.20
C ALA A 2 0.82 0.86 13.78
N LEU A 3 0.58 1.98 13.08
CA LEU A 3 -0.63 2.17 12.31
C LEU A 3 -0.42 1.61 10.91
N VAL A 4 -1.28 0.70 10.50
CA VAL A 4 -1.16 -0.03 9.23
C VAL A 4 -2.10 0.59 8.19
N LEU A 5 -1.56 0.96 7.03
CA LEU A 5 -2.29 1.61 5.96
C LEU A 5 -2.06 0.94 4.61
N THR A 6 -3.13 0.80 3.85
CA THR A 6 -3.08 0.27 2.48
C THR A 6 -3.41 1.36 1.47
N THR A 7 -2.52 1.56 0.48
CA THR A 7 -2.82 2.40 -0.68
C THR A 7 -3.42 1.53 -1.78
N VAL A 8 -4.69 1.72 -2.09
CA VAL A 8 -5.43 0.81 -2.97
C VAL A 8 -6.28 1.54 -4.00
N ASN A 9 -6.33 1.03 -5.22
CA ASN A 9 -7.28 1.40 -6.27
C ASN A 9 -7.31 0.30 -7.33
N MET A 10 -8.51 0.04 -7.89
CA MET A 10 -8.71 -0.93 -8.96
C MET A 10 -7.98 -0.56 -10.26
N LYS A 11 -7.82 0.74 -10.52
CA LYS A 11 -7.22 1.27 -11.74
C LYS A 11 -5.70 1.38 -11.60
N GLY A 12 -4.97 0.98 -12.66
CA GLY A 12 -3.54 1.24 -12.79
C GLY A 12 -3.25 2.70 -13.13
N GLY A 13 -2.05 3.19 -12.80
CA GLY A 13 -1.58 4.52 -13.17
C GLY A 13 -2.27 5.70 -12.47
N VAL A 14 -2.96 5.46 -11.35
CA VAL A 14 -3.60 6.52 -10.55
C VAL A 14 -2.67 7.13 -9.49
N GLY A 15 -1.43 6.63 -9.38
CA GLY A 15 -0.42 7.16 -8.47
C GLY A 15 -0.36 6.47 -7.10
N LYS A 16 -0.77 5.20 -6.97
CA LYS A 16 -0.66 4.43 -5.72
C LYS A 16 0.77 4.45 -5.19
N THR A 17 1.69 3.91 -5.93
CA THR A 17 3.12 3.86 -5.59
C THR A 17 3.70 5.24 -5.30
N THR A 18 3.39 6.22 -6.16
CA THR A 18 3.85 7.61 -5.99
C THR A 18 3.37 8.19 -4.66
N LEU A 19 2.12 7.94 -4.28
CA LEU A 19 1.57 8.37 -3.00
C LEU A 19 2.26 7.67 -1.85
N THR A 20 2.30 6.32 -1.87
CA THR A 20 2.86 5.50 -0.79
C THR A 20 4.30 5.90 -0.49
N VAL A 21 5.15 5.95 -1.50
CA VAL A 21 6.59 6.19 -1.34
C VAL A 21 6.88 7.61 -0.87
N ASN A 22 6.21 8.63 -1.44
CA ASN A 22 6.47 10.01 -1.05
C ASN A 22 5.86 10.34 0.33
N LEU A 23 4.69 9.78 0.68
CA LEU A 23 4.11 9.91 2.02
C LEU A 23 5.03 9.27 3.07
N ALA A 24 5.48 8.02 2.83
CA ALA A 24 6.41 7.32 3.71
C ALA A 24 7.70 8.12 3.92
N THR A 25 8.27 8.63 2.82
CA THR A 25 9.51 9.42 2.89
C THR A 25 9.33 10.72 3.67
N CYS A 26 8.21 11.45 3.46
CA CYS A 26 7.92 12.65 4.24
C CYS A 26 7.71 12.34 5.73
N LEU A 27 6.99 11.26 6.06
CA LEU A 27 6.79 10.83 7.45
C LEU A 27 8.13 10.56 8.15
N ALA A 28 9.03 9.83 7.49
CA ALA A 28 10.34 9.54 8.06
C ALA A 28 11.24 10.79 8.12
N LYS A 29 11.45 11.45 6.98
CA LYS A 29 12.41 12.56 6.86
C LYS A 29 11.98 13.82 7.58
N ASN A 30 10.72 14.24 7.42
CA ASN A 30 10.25 15.54 7.89
C ASN A 30 9.65 15.47 9.30
N HIS A 31 9.15 14.28 9.70
CA HIS A 31 8.43 14.12 10.97
C HIS A 31 9.10 13.10 11.91
N GLY A 32 10.27 12.54 11.53
CA GLY A 32 11.05 11.62 12.37
C GLY A 32 10.31 10.32 12.72
N LYS A 33 9.38 9.88 11.87
CA LYS A 33 8.62 8.65 12.09
C LYS A 33 9.40 7.44 11.61
N ARG A 34 9.21 6.30 12.29
CA ARG A 34 9.69 5.01 11.82
C ARG A 34 8.64 4.43 10.88
N VAL A 35 8.99 4.25 9.63
CA VAL A 35 8.05 3.87 8.57
C VAL A 35 8.56 2.67 7.80
N LEU A 36 7.75 1.64 7.70
CA LEU A 36 7.99 0.49 6.84
C LEU A 36 7.10 0.57 5.60
N ILE A 37 7.71 0.48 4.42
CA ILE A 37 7.01 0.29 3.15
C ILE A 37 6.96 -1.20 2.84
N LEU A 38 5.77 -1.74 2.50
CA LEU A 38 5.61 -3.07 1.91
C LEU A 38 5.21 -2.92 0.45
N ASP A 39 5.97 -3.54 -0.45
CA ASP A 39 5.65 -3.56 -1.88
C ASP A 39 4.90 -4.86 -2.22
N LEU A 40 3.59 -4.75 -2.44
CA LEU A 40 2.68 -5.85 -2.77
C LEU A 40 2.32 -5.90 -4.26
N ASP A 41 3.09 -5.21 -5.12
CA ASP A 41 2.90 -5.22 -6.57
C ASP A 41 4.02 -6.01 -7.27
N SER A 42 3.67 -6.96 -8.12
CA SER A 42 4.64 -7.70 -8.95
C SER A 42 5.42 -6.82 -9.92
N GLN A 43 4.96 -5.59 -10.17
CA GLN A 43 5.73 -4.58 -10.91
C GLN A 43 6.87 -3.99 -10.10
N ILE A 44 6.96 -4.30 -8.78
CA ILE A 44 8.00 -3.83 -7.84
C ILE A 44 8.23 -2.31 -7.87
N SER A 45 7.17 -1.55 -8.16
CA SER A 45 7.28 -0.11 -8.40
C SER A 45 7.67 0.67 -7.14
N ALA A 46 7.18 0.28 -5.97
CA ALA A 46 7.59 0.91 -4.71
C ALA A 46 9.06 0.59 -4.39
N THR A 47 9.47 -0.65 -4.58
CA THR A 47 10.86 -1.09 -4.42
C THR A 47 11.82 -0.29 -5.30
N LEU A 48 11.54 -0.21 -6.61
CA LEU A 48 12.38 0.53 -7.55
C LEU A 48 12.26 2.06 -7.42
N SER A 49 11.30 2.56 -6.66
CA SER A 49 11.24 3.99 -6.33
C SER A 49 12.21 4.39 -5.21
N VAL A 50 12.79 3.44 -4.47
CA VAL A 50 13.67 3.70 -3.33
C VAL A 50 14.97 2.89 -3.34
N ILE A 51 15.10 1.92 -4.24
CA ILE A 51 16.29 1.07 -4.41
C ILE A 51 16.67 1.01 -5.90
N ALA A 52 17.94 1.18 -6.21
CA ALA A 52 18.43 1.03 -7.58
C ALA A 52 18.35 -0.44 -8.06
N PRO A 53 18.13 -0.71 -9.36
CA PRO A 53 17.95 -2.06 -9.90
C PRO A 53 19.09 -3.03 -9.59
N HIS A 54 20.35 -2.54 -9.57
CA HIS A 54 21.50 -3.39 -9.28
C HIS A 54 21.54 -3.84 -7.81
N ASP A 55 21.05 -3.02 -6.87
CA ASP A 55 20.97 -3.40 -5.46
C ASP A 55 19.77 -4.32 -5.23
N PHE A 56 18.64 -4.06 -5.90
CA PHE A 56 17.50 -4.99 -5.90
C PHE A 56 17.90 -6.39 -6.41
N ALA A 57 18.72 -6.48 -7.46
CA ALA A 57 19.22 -7.76 -7.96
C ALA A 57 20.01 -8.54 -6.88
N LYS A 58 20.80 -7.85 -6.03
CA LYS A 58 21.50 -8.48 -4.89
C LYS A 58 20.53 -8.96 -3.82
N ILE A 59 19.53 -8.13 -3.45
CA ILE A 59 18.49 -8.46 -2.47
C ILE A 59 17.75 -9.73 -2.92
N ARG A 60 17.33 -9.77 -4.20
CA ARG A 60 16.64 -10.93 -4.78
C ARG A 60 17.52 -12.18 -4.78
N LYS A 61 18.80 -12.05 -5.17
CA LYS A 61 19.77 -13.15 -5.12
C LYS A 61 19.96 -13.70 -3.71
N ASN A 62 19.91 -12.84 -2.71
CA ASN A 62 20.00 -13.19 -1.29
C ASN A 62 18.69 -13.72 -0.71
N ARG A 63 17.62 -13.81 -1.52
CA ARG A 63 16.30 -14.26 -1.08
C ARG A 63 15.67 -13.40 0.02
N GLN A 64 15.85 -12.10 -0.09
CA GLN A 64 15.37 -11.11 0.90
C GLN A 64 14.19 -10.29 0.35
N THR A 65 13.22 -10.95 -0.29
CA THR A 65 12.00 -10.33 -0.82
C THR A 65 10.77 -10.94 -0.17
N ILE A 66 9.65 -10.24 -0.23
CA ILE A 66 8.36 -10.71 0.31
C ILE A 66 7.92 -12.06 -0.30
N SER A 67 8.28 -12.35 -1.55
CA SER A 67 7.99 -13.62 -2.21
C SER A 67 8.53 -14.81 -1.42
N TYR A 68 9.75 -14.70 -0.89
CA TYR A 68 10.34 -15.76 -0.07
C TYR A 68 9.68 -15.92 1.31
N LEU A 69 9.14 -14.84 1.89
CA LEU A 69 8.31 -14.94 3.09
C LEU A 69 7.01 -15.68 2.79
N ILE A 70 6.33 -15.30 1.72
CA ILE A 70 5.09 -15.94 1.27
C ILE A 70 5.32 -17.43 1.00
N ASP A 71 6.39 -17.79 0.27
CA ASP A 71 6.72 -19.20 -0.02
C ASP A 71 6.93 -20.01 1.27
N LYS A 72 7.56 -19.44 2.28
CA LYS A 72 7.74 -20.09 3.59
C LYS A 72 6.44 -20.27 4.36
N ILE A 73 5.51 -19.34 4.25
CA ILE A 73 4.18 -19.43 4.89
C ILE A 73 3.35 -20.52 4.19
N ILE A 74 3.39 -20.57 2.85
CA ILE A 74 2.63 -21.55 2.06
C ILE A 74 3.17 -22.97 2.25
N ARG A 75 4.49 -23.13 2.45
CA ARG A 75 5.18 -24.41 2.58
C ARG A 75 5.77 -24.64 3.97
N PRO A 76 4.96 -24.73 5.05
CA PRO A 76 5.45 -24.84 6.42
C PRO A 76 6.27 -26.10 6.70
N TYR A 77 6.20 -27.12 5.82
CA TYR A 77 6.98 -28.37 5.96
C TYR A 77 8.48 -28.20 5.62
N ILE A 78 8.87 -27.08 5.02
CA ILE A 78 10.29 -26.73 4.85
C ILE A 78 10.73 -26.01 6.12
N ASN A 79 11.08 -26.78 7.12
CA ASN A 79 11.38 -26.51 8.53
C ASN A 79 12.38 -25.37 8.79
N ARG A 80 12.10 -24.14 8.32
CA ARG A 80 12.86 -22.93 8.64
C ARG A 80 11.90 -21.87 9.19
N LYS A 81 12.04 -21.59 10.47
CA LYS A 81 11.44 -20.38 11.06
C LYS A 81 11.85 -19.19 10.18
N TYR A 82 10.88 -18.42 9.74
CA TYR A 82 11.14 -17.12 9.12
C TYR A 82 11.00 -16.05 10.19
N PHE A 83 11.77 -14.98 10.01
CA PHE A 83 11.69 -13.81 10.86
C PHE A 83 11.64 -12.60 9.93
N THR A 84 10.52 -11.90 9.90
CA THR A 84 10.28 -10.80 8.96
C THR A 84 11.37 -9.73 8.96
N PRO A 85 11.95 -9.34 10.10
CA PRO A 85 13.08 -8.40 10.13
C PRO A 85 14.27 -8.77 9.25
N ASP A 86 14.54 -10.06 9.02
CA ASP A 86 15.65 -10.51 8.16
C ASP A 86 15.46 -10.14 6.67
N PHE A 87 14.25 -9.74 6.28
CA PHE A 87 13.87 -9.39 4.91
C PHE A 87 13.75 -7.88 4.71
N ILE A 88 13.83 -7.10 5.77
CA ILE A 88 13.69 -5.64 5.73
C ILE A 88 15.03 -5.00 5.33
N VAL A 89 14.97 -4.10 4.37
CA VAL A 89 16.09 -3.23 3.98
C VAL A 89 15.96 -1.92 4.74
N PRO A 90 16.86 -1.65 5.69
CA PRO A 90 16.77 -0.46 6.52
C PRO A 90 17.28 0.79 5.79
N SER A 91 16.76 1.95 6.20
CA SER A 91 17.22 3.29 5.81
C SER A 91 17.36 3.49 4.30
N VAL A 92 16.36 3.05 3.53
CA VAL A 92 16.36 3.23 2.07
C VAL A 92 16.47 4.71 1.69
N CYS A 93 17.13 5.01 0.58
CA CYS A 93 17.48 6.38 0.15
C CYS A 93 18.27 7.17 1.20
N ASP A 94 19.02 6.50 2.07
CA ASP A 94 19.77 7.12 3.18
C ASP A 94 18.88 7.95 4.13
N VAL A 95 17.60 7.60 4.25
CA VAL A 95 16.64 8.25 5.15
C VAL A 95 16.49 7.41 6.42
N PRO A 96 17.00 7.86 7.58
CA PRO A 96 16.84 7.15 8.84
C PRO A 96 15.34 6.93 9.17
N GLY A 97 15.00 5.70 9.54
CA GLY A 97 13.62 5.33 9.88
C GLY A 97 12.69 5.09 8.69
N LEU A 98 13.21 5.12 7.45
CA LEU A 98 12.49 4.69 6.26
C LEU A 98 13.02 3.33 5.83
N ASP A 99 12.25 2.29 6.06
CA ASP A 99 12.61 0.91 5.76
C ASP A 99 11.70 0.32 4.69
N LEU A 100 12.15 -0.74 4.04
CA LEU A 100 11.41 -1.40 2.97
C LEU A 100 11.40 -2.91 3.16
N LEU A 101 10.23 -3.54 3.05
CA LEU A 101 10.09 -4.96 2.71
C LEU A 101 9.91 -5.05 1.19
N PRO A 102 10.97 -5.47 0.44
CA PRO A 102 10.96 -5.41 -1.01
C PRO A 102 9.94 -6.36 -1.64
N GLY A 103 9.27 -5.90 -2.70
CA GLY A 103 8.47 -6.73 -3.58
C GLY A 103 9.30 -7.74 -4.37
N ASP A 104 8.65 -8.55 -5.18
CA ASP A 104 9.29 -9.45 -6.13
C ASP A 104 8.50 -9.52 -7.45
N ILE A 105 9.21 -9.69 -8.57
CA ILE A 105 8.61 -9.90 -9.89
C ILE A 105 7.80 -11.22 -9.90
N GLU A 106 8.30 -12.24 -9.23
CA GLU A 106 7.63 -13.53 -9.00
C GLU A 106 6.99 -13.51 -7.59
N LEU A 107 6.01 -12.63 -7.39
CA LEU A 107 5.48 -12.33 -6.07
C LEU A 107 4.83 -13.56 -5.41
N TYR A 108 4.00 -14.29 -6.15
CA TYR A 108 3.42 -15.58 -5.75
C TYR A 108 2.78 -16.27 -6.95
N ASP A 109 2.65 -17.60 -6.84
CA ASP A 109 1.90 -18.41 -7.79
C ASP A 109 0.55 -18.79 -7.19
N GLU A 110 -0.54 -18.21 -7.71
CA GLU A 110 -1.89 -18.44 -7.22
C GLU A 110 -2.33 -19.90 -7.41
N TYR A 111 -1.80 -20.58 -8.44
CA TYR A 111 -2.05 -22.00 -8.65
C TYR A 111 -1.43 -22.85 -7.53
N VAL A 112 -0.17 -22.59 -7.19
CA VAL A 112 0.55 -23.29 -6.12
C VAL A 112 -0.13 -23.06 -4.76
N ILE A 113 -0.57 -21.83 -4.49
CA ILE A 113 -1.35 -21.51 -3.29
C ILE A 113 -2.64 -22.32 -3.27
N SER A 114 -3.41 -22.25 -4.35
CA SER A 114 -4.70 -22.95 -4.45
C SER A 114 -4.55 -24.47 -4.27
N GLU A 115 -3.56 -25.09 -4.91
CA GLU A 115 -3.26 -26.52 -4.75
C GLU A 115 -2.92 -26.88 -3.31
N THR A 116 -2.08 -26.05 -2.65
CA THR A 116 -1.66 -26.29 -1.27
C THR A 116 -2.85 -26.20 -0.31
N LEU A 117 -3.70 -25.17 -0.48
CA LEU A 117 -4.89 -24.98 0.35
C LEU A 117 -5.96 -26.04 0.09
N HIS A 118 -6.07 -26.57 -1.14
CA HIS A 118 -6.92 -27.72 -1.43
C HIS A 118 -6.45 -29.00 -0.71
N LYS A 119 -5.14 -29.25 -0.71
CA LYS A 119 -4.57 -30.39 0.04
C LYS A 119 -4.83 -30.24 1.54
N GLN A 120 -4.69 -29.04 2.08
CA GLN A 120 -5.02 -28.76 3.48
C GLN A 120 -6.49 -29.03 3.79
N ALA A 121 -7.43 -28.49 2.99
CA ALA A 121 -8.85 -28.72 3.15
C ALA A 121 -9.24 -30.21 3.05
N SER A 122 -8.52 -31.00 2.23
CA SER A 122 -8.77 -32.43 2.08
C SER A 122 -8.25 -33.27 3.24
N ASN A 123 -7.33 -32.73 4.06
CA ASN A 123 -6.76 -33.41 5.21
C ASN A 123 -7.49 -33.11 6.53
N GLU A 124 -8.37 -32.12 6.54
CA GLU A 124 -9.14 -31.70 7.71
C GLU A 124 -10.63 -31.97 7.44
N ASP A 125 -11.20 -32.98 8.10
CA ASP A 125 -12.57 -33.47 7.86
C ASP A 125 -13.67 -32.40 8.04
N ASP A 126 -13.41 -31.34 8.81
CA ASP A 126 -14.39 -30.30 9.17
C ASP A 126 -14.25 -28.99 8.38
N LEU A 127 -13.23 -28.83 7.52
CA LEU A 127 -12.99 -27.60 6.79
C LEU A 127 -13.22 -27.76 5.28
N ASN A 128 -14.04 -26.86 4.69
CA ASN A 128 -14.12 -26.78 3.23
C ASN A 128 -13.07 -25.80 2.68
N PHE A 129 -12.76 -25.94 1.38
CA PHE A 129 -11.78 -25.10 0.69
C PHE A 129 -12.05 -23.60 0.84
N ALA A 130 -13.29 -23.16 0.83
CA ALA A 130 -13.64 -21.76 0.96
C ALA A 130 -13.23 -21.18 2.33
N GLN A 131 -13.39 -21.96 3.39
CA GLN A 131 -12.97 -21.58 4.75
C GLN A 131 -11.45 -21.53 4.86
N VAL A 132 -10.75 -22.54 4.32
CA VAL A 132 -9.26 -22.57 4.29
C VAL A 132 -8.72 -21.37 3.52
N TRP A 133 -9.30 -21.06 2.36
CA TRP A 133 -8.94 -19.89 1.57
C TRP A 133 -9.17 -18.57 2.33
N GLN A 134 -10.34 -18.42 2.95
CA GLN A 134 -10.69 -17.24 3.73
C GLN A 134 -9.74 -17.05 4.91
N ASN A 135 -9.42 -18.12 5.65
CA ASN A 135 -8.47 -18.07 6.74
C ASN A 135 -7.07 -17.65 6.26
N PHE A 136 -6.61 -18.23 5.16
CA PHE A 136 -5.32 -17.88 4.56
C PHE A 136 -5.28 -16.41 4.12
N GLU A 137 -6.31 -15.93 3.43
CA GLU A 137 -6.45 -14.52 3.04
C GLU A 137 -6.43 -13.58 4.25
N GLY A 138 -7.12 -13.98 5.34
CA GLY A 138 -7.20 -13.20 6.56
C GLY A 138 -5.91 -13.16 7.37
N THR A 139 -4.98 -14.07 7.15
CA THR A 139 -3.78 -14.21 7.98
C THR A 139 -2.45 -13.98 7.25
N LEU A 140 -2.42 -13.98 5.92
CA LEU A 140 -1.18 -13.92 5.16
C LEU A 140 -0.35 -12.66 5.45
N ILE A 141 -0.89 -11.49 5.19
CA ILE A 141 -0.18 -10.22 5.48
C ILE A 141 -0.14 -9.91 6.98
N PRO A 142 -1.22 -10.12 7.76
CA PRO A 142 -1.12 -10.01 9.21
C PRO A 142 0.08 -10.76 9.81
N ASN A 143 0.28 -12.02 9.47
CA ASN A 143 1.41 -12.82 9.97
C ASN A 143 2.79 -12.31 9.51
N ILE A 144 2.87 -11.65 8.35
CA ILE A 144 4.11 -11.02 7.88
C ILE A 144 4.46 -9.78 8.71
N ILE A 145 3.47 -8.96 9.05
CA ILE A 145 3.74 -7.67 9.71
C ILE A 145 3.72 -7.77 11.25
N GLU A 146 3.04 -8.75 11.82
CA GLU A 146 2.90 -8.92 13.28
C GLU A 146 4.25 -8.86 14.02
N PRO A 147 5.34 -9.52 13.56
CA PRO A 147 6.62 -9.49 14.27
C PRO A 147 7.30 -8.11 14.33
N VAL A 148 6.83 -7.15 13.55
CA VAL A 148 7.47 -5.81 13.41
C VAL A 148 6.54 -4.65 13.78
N LEU A 149 5.31 -4.92 14.23
CA LEU A 149 4.32 -3.88 14.56
C LEU A 149 4.80 -2.90 15.64
N ASP A 150 5.64 -3.32 16.56
CA ASP A 150 6.15 -2.46 17.64
C ASP A 150 7.41 -1.67 17.24
N ASP A 151 8.05 -2.04 16.12
CA ASP A 151 9.25 -1.39 15.64
C ASP A 151 8.95 -0.12 14.85
N TYR A 152 7.73 0.04 14.34
CA TYR A 152 7.33 1.14 13.47
C TYR A 152 6.21 2.00 14.06
N ASP A 153 6.13 3.25 13.60
CA ASP A 153 5.00 4.14 13.85
C ASP A 153 3.93 3.98 12.76
N PHE A 154 4.38 3.69 11.52
CA PHE A 154 3.53 3.44 10.36
C PHE A 154 4.04 2.29 9.51
N ILE A 155 3.12 1.48 8.99
CA ILE A 155 3.37 0.49 7.94
C ILE A 155 2.49 0.87 6.75
N LEU A 156 3.11 1.18 5.60
CA LEU A 156 2.42 1.61 4.37
C LEU A 156 2.55 0.54 3.31
N MET A 157 1.44 0.01 2.84
CA MET A 157 1.39 -1.03 1.81
C MET A 157 1.03 -0.46 0.44
N ASP A 158 1.91 -0.66 -0.54
CA ASP A 158 1.65 -0.35 -1.95
C ASP A 158 1.06 -1.56 -2.65
N CYS A 159 -0.21 -1.50 -3.02
CA CYS A 159 -0.93 -2.60 -3.63
C CYS A 159 -0.94 -2.54 -5.14
N ALA A 160 -0.89 -3.71 -5.79
CA ALA A 160 -1.12 -3.86 -7.22
C ALA A 160 -2.49 -3.28 -7.64
N PRO A 161 -2.64 -2.87 -8.92
CA PRO A 161 -3.96 -2.60 -9.48
C PRO A 161 -4.85 -3.84 -9.40
N GLY A 162 -6.13 -3.64 -9.09
CA GLY A 162 -7.08 -4.75 -9.01
C GLY A 162 -7.42 -5.16 -7.58
N TYR A 163 -7.83 -6.41 -7.41
CA TYR A 163 -8.37 -6.95 -6.15
C TYR A 163 -7.92 -8.41 -5.96
N ASN A 164 -6.62 -8.63 -6.08
CA ASN A 164 -5.98 -9.94 -5.94
C ASN A 164 -5.84 -10.37 -4.47
N LEU A 165 -5.35 -11.57 -4.22
CA LEU A 165 -5.16 -12.14 -2.88
C LEU A 165 -4.34 -11.24 -1.96
N LEU A 166 -3.17 -10.74 -2.42
CA LEU A 166 -2.30 -9.89 -1.61
C LEU A 166 -2.95 -8.54 -1.29
N THR A 167 -3.61 -7.92 -2.27
CA THR A 167 -4.38 -6.69 -2.05
C THR A 167 -5.47 -6.92 -0.99
N ARG A 168 -6.21 -8.03 -1.07
CA ARG A 168 -7.25 -8.35 -0.08
C ARG A 168 -6.67 -8.60 1.30
N SER A 169 -5.61 -9.41 1.40
CA SER A 169 -4.94 -9.67 2.67
C SER A 169 -4.30 -8.40 3.26
N GLY A 170 -3.74 -7.51 2.42
CA GLY A 170 -3.25 -6.21 2.85
C GLY A 170 -4.37 -5.30 3.39
N ILE A 171 -5.53 -5.30 2.73
CA ILE A 171 -6.72 -4.57 3.22
C ILE A 171 -7.17 -5.13 4.57
N VAL A 172 -7.20 -6.46 4.74
CA VAL A 172 -7.57 -7.11 6.01
C VAL A 172 -6.61 -6.75 7.14
N ALA A 173 -5.32 -6.61 6.82
CA ALA A 173 -4.27 -6.26 7.78
C ALA A 173 -4.25 -4.78 8.19
N SER A 174 -5.08 -3.93 7.57
CA SER A 174 -4.98 -2.47 7.71
C SER A 174 -5.99 -1.88 8.68
N ASP A 175 -5.57 -0.84 9.42
CA ASP A 175 -6.45 0.05 10.17
C ASP A 175 -7.17 1.03 9.24
N PHE A 176 -6.44 1.50 8.21
CA PHE A 176 -6.95 2.45 7.23
C PHE A 176 -6.55 2.10 5.80
N TYR A 177 -7.36 2.56 4.84
CA TYR A 177 -6.98 2.61 3.44
C TYR A 177 -7.09 4.00 2.86
N ILE A 178 -6.21 4.29 1.89
CA ILE A 178 -6.17 5.56 1.16
C ILE A 178 -6.42 5.26 -0.33
N LEU A 179 -7.27 6.08 -0.95
CA LEU A 179 -7.66 5.96 -2.34
C LEU A 179 -7.03 7.08 -3.19
N PRO A 180 -5.87 6.87 -3.83
CA PRO A 180 -5.39 7.80 -4.84
C PRO A 180 -6.28 7.72 -6.07
N ALA A 181 -6.69 8.86 -6.60
CA ALA A 181 -7.56 8.95 -7.76
C ALA A 181 -7.10 10.07 -8.72
N ARG A 182 -7.36 9.88 -10.01
CA ARG A 182 -7.30 10.96 -10.96
C ARG A 182 -8.68 11.58 -11.09
N PRO A 183 -8.80 12.90 -11.31
CA PRO A 183 -10.09 13.56 -11.49
C PRO A 183 -10.67 13.27 -12.89
N GLU A 184 -10.94 12.00 -13.17
CA GLU A 184 -11.50 11.47 -14.40
C GLU A 184 -12.88 10.86 -14.15
N PRO A 185 -13.85 10.87 -15.08
CA PRO A 185 -15.21 10.39 -14.85
C PRO A 185 -15.30 8.94 -14.35
N LEU A 186 -14.46 8.07 -14.92
CA LEU A 186 -14.43 6.65 -14.54
C LEU A 186 -13.80 6.42 -13.14
N SER A 187 -13.15 7.43 -12.56
CA SER A 187 -12.58 7.31 -11.22
C SER A 187 -13.65 7.13 -10.15
N LEU A 188 -14.74 7.90 -10.24
CA LEU A 188 -15.87 7.77 -9.30
C LEU A 188 -16.46 6.37 -9.31
N VAL A 189 -16.72 5.82 -10.50
CA VAL A 189 -17.22 4.45 -10.64
C VAL A 189 -16.25 3.43 -10.05
N GLY A 190 -14.94 3.62 -10.30
CA GLY A 190 -13.89 2.76 -9.77
C GLY A 190 -13.81 2.79 -8.24
N ILE A 191 -13.94 3.97 -7.65
CA ILE A 191 -13.96 4.15 -6.19
C ILE A 191 -15.19 3.45 -5.59
N GLN A 192 -16.38 3.74 -6.08
CA GLN A 192 -17.63 3.12 -5.59
C GLN A 192 -17.62 1.58 -5.72
N LEU A 193 -17.04 1.04 -6.79
CA LEU A 193 -16.90 -0.40 -6.97
C LEU A 193 -15.95 -1.00 -5.92
N LEU A 194 -14.82 -0.33 -5.66
CA LEU A 194 -13.86 -0.77 -4.65
C LEU A 194 -14.47 -0.72 -3.26
N GLU A 195 -15.18 0.36 -2.90
CA GLU A 195 -15.89 0.49 -1.63
C GLU A 195 -16.86 -0.68 -1.39
N ARG A 196 -17.65 -1.05 -2.41
CA ARG A 196 -18.55 -2.21 -2.31
C ARG A 196 -17.80 -3.52 -2.08
N ARG A 197 -16.63 -3.69 -2.69
CA ARG A 197 -15.78 -4.88 -2.51
C ARG A 197 -15.17 -4.92 -1.11
N ILE A 198 -14.67 -3.77 -0.62
CA ILE A 198 -14.14 -3.65 0.74
C ILE A 198 -15.25 -3.91 1.77
N ALA A 199 -16.45 -3.36 1.59
CA ALA A 199 -17.59 -3.62 2.46
C ALA A 199 -17.96 -5.12 2.50
N LYS A 200 -17.84 -5.82 1.35
CA LYS A 200 -18.02 -7.29 1.31
C LYS A 200 -16.89 -8.01 2.07
N LEU A 201 -15.64 -7.61 1.87
CA LEU A 201 -14.49 -8.20 2.54
C LEU A 201 -14.59 -8.04 4.06
N LYS A 202 -14.98 -6.86 4.53
CA LYS A 202 -15.24 -6.60 5.97
C LYS A 202 -16.27 -7.56 6.54
N LYS A 203 -17.35 -7.85 5.81
CA LYS A 203 -18.37 -8.83 6.26
C LYS A 203 -17.86 -10.26 6.30
N ILE A 204 -16.96 -10.64 5.37
CA ILE A 204 -16.38 -11.98 5.32
C ILE A 204 -15.47 -12.21 6.52
N HIS A 205 -14.69 -11.21 6.91
CA HIS A 205 -13.70 -11.30 7.99
C HIS A 205 -14.17 -10.66 9.32
N ALA A 206 -15.47 -10.27 9.42
CA ALA A 206 -16.03 -9.77 10.68
C ALA A 206 -16.00 -10.85 11.78
N PRO A 207 -15.83 -10.48 13.08
CA PRO A 207 -15.73 -9.12 13.63
C PRO A 207 -14.31 -8.51 13.63
N ASP A 208 -13.30 -9.23 13.10
CA ASP A 208 -11.89 -8.98 13.37
C ASP A 208 -11.29 -7.76 12.59
N ILE A 209 -12.09 -7.09 11.73
CA ILE A 209 -11.59 -5.96 10.92
C ILE A 209 -12.25 -4.64 11.32
N ASP A 210 -11.44 -3.73 11.85
CA ASP A 210 -11.79 -2.31 12.03
C ASP A 210 -11.05 -1.44 10.99
N LEU A 211 -11.42 -1.63 9.73
CA LEU A 211 -10.83 -0.93 8.59
C LEU A 211 -11.69 0.28 8.19
N ASN A 212 -11.08 1.46 8.08
CA ASN A 212 -11.78 2.68 7.72
C ASN A 212 -11.12 3.41 6.54
N LEU A 213 -11.92 4.11 5.71
CA LEU A 213 -11.40 5.00 4.68
C LEU A 213 -10.78 6.22 5.35
N LEU A 214 -9.46 6.40 5.24
CA LEU A 214 -8.79 7.61 5.70
C LEU A 214 -9.07 8.78 4.76
N GLY A 215 -9.13 8.52 3.46
CA GLY A 215 -9.56 9.50 2.49
C GLY A 215 -9.12 9.24 1.05
N ILE A 216 -9.70 10.03 0.16
CA ILE A 216 -9.43 10.05 -1.27
C ILE A 216 -8.42 11.16 -1.55
N VAL A 217 -7.31 10.84 -2.24
CA VAL A 217 -6.27 11.79 -2.64
C VAL A 217 -6.30 11.97 -4.14
N PHE A 218 -6.55 13.20 -4.61
CA PHE A 218 -6.45 13.50 -6.04
C PHE A 218 -5.00 13.72 -6.47
N ILE A 219 -4.53 12.87 -7.36
CA ILE A 219 -3.17 12.89 -7.90
C ILE A 219 -3.17 13.32 -9.36
N LEU A 220 -2.15 14.09 -9.76
CA LEU A 220 -2.01 14.68 -11.08
C LEU A 220 -3.19 15.57 -11.46
N SER A 221 -3.73 16.26 -10.43
CA SER A 221 -4.78 17.24 -10.61
C SER A 221 -4.18 18.61 -10.90
N GLY A 222 -4.67 19.27 -11.95
CA GLY A 222 -4.24 20.61 -12.29
C GLY A 222 -3.25 20.66 -13.45
N GLY A 223 -3.32 21.77 -14.17
CA GLY A 223 -2.55 22.20 -15.33
C GLY A 223 -3.30 23.36 -15.96
N LEU A 224 -2.66 24.15 -16.82
CA LEU A 224 -3.27 25.31 -17.53
C LEU A 224 -4.56 24.96 -18.27
N PHE A 225 -4.83 23.68 -18.47
CA PHE A 225 -6.03 23.10 -19.09
C PHE A 225 -6.85 22.20 -18.14
N SER A 226 -6.62 22.24 -16.84
CA SER A 226 -7.48 21.54 -15.89
C SER A 226 -8.82 22.28 -15.81
N SER A 227 -9.57 22.03 -16.84
CA SER A 227 -10.81 22.64 -17.22
C SER A 227 -11.86 22.45 -16.13
N ARG A 228 -12.94 23.20 -16.23
CA ARG A 228 -14.21 23.03 -15.53
C ARG A 228 -14.63 21.56 -15.36
N TYR A 229 -14.20 20.69 -16.26
CA TYR A 229 -14.45 19.26 -16.28
C TYR A 229 -13.81 18.50 -15.08
N TYR A 230 -12.52 18.71 -14.78
CA TYR A 230 -11.89 18.07 -13.60
C TYR A 230 -12.49 18.58 -12.30
N GLN A 231 -12.82 19.85 -12.23
CA GLN A 231 -13.52 20.42 -11.07
C GLN A 231 -14.91 19.79 -10.88
N GLN A 232 -15.64 19.53 -11.95
CA GLN A 232 -16.95 18.83 -11.88
C GLN A 232 -16.81 17.40 -11.37
N VAL A 233 -15.76 16.67 -11.77
CA VAL A 233 -15.52 15.30 -11.26
C VAL A 233 -15.20 15.33 -9.77
N ILE A 234 -14.32 16.25 -9.35
CA ILE A 234 -13.97 16.43 -7.94
C ILE A 234 -15.21 16.77 -7.12
N GLN A 235 -16.00 17.74 -7.58
CA GLN A 235 -17.27 18.13 -6.91
C GLN A 235 -18.25 16.96 -6.79
N ARG A 236 -18.34 16.07 -7.79
CA ARG A 236 -19.17 14.86 -7.68
C ARG A 236 -18.66 13.90 -6.63
N VAL A 237 -17.33 13.70 -6.55
CA VAL A 237 -16.74 12.87 -5.49
C VAL A 237 -17.01 13.51 -4.12
N GLU A 238 -16.85 14.81 -3.97
CA GLU A 238 -17.15 15.55 -2.74
C GLU A 238 -18.66 15.57 -2.38
N GLN A 239 -19.55 15.26 -3.32
CA GLN A 239 -20.99 15.08 -3.07
C GLN A 239 -21.35 13.65 -2.65
N ASP A 240 -20.63 12.66 -3.16
CA ASP A 240 -20.88 11.23 -2.89
C ASP A 240 -20.15 10.74 -1.63
N PHE A 241 -19.10 11.44 -1.22
CA PHE A 241 -18.30 11.15 -0.03
C PHE A 241 -18.37 12.35 0.93
N GLU A 242 -18.29 12.09 2.21
CA GLU A 242 -18.22 13.15 3.21
C GLU A 242 -16.96 14.01 2.96
N LYS A 243 -17.05 15.30 3.22
CA LYS A 243 -15.95 16.24 2.98
C LYS A 243 -14.66 15.80 3.67
N GLU A 244 -14.79 15.21 4.83
CA GLU A 244 -13.71 14.66 5.65
C GLU A 244 -13.05 13.45 5.01
N GLN A 245 -13.71 12.78 4.07
CA GLN A 245 -13.17 11.64 3.32
C GLN A 245 -12.41 12.05 2.05
N VAL A 246 -12.30 13.34 1.75
CA VAL A 246 -11.49 13.83 0.62
C VAL A 246 -10.37 14.71 1.17
N PHE A 247 -9.12 14.42 0.78
CA PHE A 247 -7.98 15.25 1.17
C PHE A 247 -8.06 16.62 0.47
N GLU A 248 -7.82 17.68 1.22
CA GLU A 248 -7.77 19.05 0.69
C GLU A 248 -6.51 19.26 -0.18
N ASN A 249 -5.38 18.69 0.28
CA ASN A 249 -4.13 18.77 -0.43
C ASN A 249 -4.10 17.77 -1.60
N ARG A 250 -4.00 18.30 -2.80
CA ARG A 250 -3.97 17.54 -4.06
C ARG A 250 -2.55 17.56 -4.64
N ILE A 251 -2.16 16.48 -5.30
CA ILE A 251 -0.85 16.41 -5.95
C ILE A 251 -0.97 16.94 -7.37
N PRO A 252 -0.27 18.03 -7.72
CA PRO A 252 -0.34 18.62 -9.06
C PRO A 252 0.37 17.74 -10.08
N MET A 253 0.07 17.99 -11.37
CA MET A 253 0.89 17.46 -12.47
C MET A 253 2.26 18.14 -12.40
N ASP A 254 3.31 17.34 -12.18
CA ASP A 254 4.68 17.81 -12.09
C ASP A 254 5.61 16.81 -12.78
N VAL A 255 6.41 17.30 -13.73
CA VAL A 255 7.37 16.47 -14.45
C VAL A 255 8.44 15.86 -13.53
N ASN A 256 8.76 16.52 -12.41
CA ASN A 256 9.71 15.99 -11.44
C ASN A 256 9.18 14.76 -10.73
N VAL A 257 7.86 14.67 -10.50
CA VAL A 257 7.21 13.46 -9.95
C VAL A 257 7.38 12.28 -10.93
N ALA A 258 7.22 12.52 -12.24
CA ALA A 258 7.44 11.48 -13.24
C ALA A 258 8.92 11.07 -13.34
N LYS A 259 9.84 12.04 -13.36
CA LYS A 259 11.29 11.80 -13.43
C LYS A 259 11.88 11.12 -12.19
N ALA A 260 11.24 11.25 -11.03
CA ALA A 260 11.71 10.62 -9.78
C ALA A 260 11.81 9.10 -9.90
N VAL A 261 10.93 8.48 -10.71
CA VAL A 261 10.98 7.03 -10.99
C VAL A 261 12.27 6.63 -11.69
N ASP A 262 12.75 7.45 -12.64
CA ASP A 262 13.98 7.17 -13.41
C ASP A 262 15.25 7.28 -12.55
N THR A 263 15.18 7.98 -11.43
CA THR A 263 16.30 8.18 -10.49
C THR A 263 16.24 7.27 -9.27
N PHE A 264 15.22 6.38 -9.18
CA PHE A 264 15.01 5.49 -8.05
C PHE A 264 15.00 6.22 -6.70
N THR A 265 14.50 7.45 -6.70
CA THR A 265 14.51 8.34 -5.54
C THR A 265 13.21 9.14 -5.49
N PRO A 266 12.48 9.12 -4.38
CA PRO A 266 11.22 9.86 -4.23
C PRO A 266 11.37 11.35 -4.57
N VAL A 267 10.34 11.97 -5.18
CA VAL A 267 10.41 13.38 -5.59
C VAL A 267 10.68 14.33 -4.43
N VAL A 268 10.24 13.97 -3.22
CA VAL A 268 10.48 14.75 -1.99
C VAL A 268 11.96 14.77 -1.57
N LEU A 269 12.78 13.89 -2.15
CA LEU A 269 14.24 13.88 -2.01
C LEU A 269 14.92 14.45 -3.25
N SER A 270 14.58 13.94 -4.45
CA SER A 270 15.26 14.27 -5.71
C SER A 270 14.98 15.69 -6.20
N ALA A 271 13.80 16.25 -5.87
CA ALA A 271 13.37 17.59 -6.27
C ALA A 271 12.53 18.29 -5.19
N ALA A 272 13.08 18.42 -3.98
CA ALA A 272 12.37 18.89 -2.78
C ALA A 272 11.67 20.27 -2.95
N ASN A 273 12.17 21.12 -3.84
CA ASN A 273 11.59 22.44 -4.11
C ASN A 273 10.49 22.43 -5.19
N SER A 274 10.24 21.28 -5.84
CA SER A 274 9.22 21.18 -6.89
C SER A 274 7.80 21.33 -6.33
N PRO A 275 6.84 21.74 -7.17
CA PRO A 275 5.43 21.82 -6.76
C PRO A 275 4.89 20.49 -6.21
N GLY A 276 5.26 19.37 -6.84
CA GLY A 276 4.85 18.03 -6.43
C GLY A 276 5.40 17.65 -5.06
N ALA A 277 6.71 17.88 -4.82
CA ALA A 277 7.33 17.60 -3.52
C ALA A 277 6.70 18.43 -2.38
N LYS A 278 6.45 19.73 -2.60
CA LYS A 278 5.77 20.59 -1.63
C LYS A 278 4.34 20.15 -1.37
N ALA A 279 3.64 19.65 -2.39
CA ALA A 279 2.28 19.13 -2.23
C ALA A 279 2.28 17.85 -1.39
N PHE A 280 3.24 16.94 -1.57
CA PHE A 280 3.38 15.75 -0.71
C PHE A 280 3.70 16.13 0.74
N ALA A 281 4.54 17.13 0.99
CA ALA A 281 4.81 17.60 2.35
C ALA A 281 3.52 18.10 3.04
N LYS A 282 2.73 18.94 2.38
CA LYS A 282 1.44 19.43 2.90
C LYS A 282 0.42 18.30 3.09
N LEU A 283 0.36 17.36 2.14
CA LEU A 283 -0.48 16.16 2.25
C LEU A 283 -0.12 15.34 3.49
N THR A 284 1.17 15.22 3.79
CA THR A 284 1.66 14.50 4.98
C THR A 284 1.26 15.21 6.28
N GLU A 285 1.29 16.54 6.31
CA GLU A 285 0.80 17.31 7.45
C GLU A 285 -0.70 17.07 7.67
N GLU A 286 -1.51 17.15 6.60
CA GLU A 286 -2.95 16.85 6.65
C GLU A 286 -3.21 15.40 7.09
N PHE A 287 -2.44 14.44 6.57
CA PHE A 287 -2.49 13.04 6.96
C PHE A 287 -2.30 12.87 8.48
N LEU A 288 -1.25 13.47 9.03
CA LEU A 288 -0.97 13.40 10.47
C LEU A 288 -2.07 14.06 11.31
N GLN A 289 -2.62 15.18 10.86
CA GLN A 289 -3.75 15.85 11.54
C GLN A 289 -4.98 14.91 11.57
N ARG A 290 -5.33 14.27 10.45
CA ARG A 290 -6.45 13.32 10.37
C ARG A 290 -6.27 12.15 11.34
N ILE A 291 -5.08 11.54 11.34
CA ILE A 291 -4.76 10.45 12.28
C ILE A 291 -4.89 10.90 13.74
N THR A 292 -4.41 12.10 14.06
CA THR A 292 -4.51 12.64 15.42
C THR A 292 -5.96 12.86 15.84
N THR A 293 -6.79 13.39 14.95
CA THR A 293 -8.22 13.61 15.21
C THR A 293 -8.96 12.29 15.44
N ILE A 294 -8.67 11.26 14.62
CA ILE A 294 -9.32 9.95 14.75
C ILE A 294 -8.92 9.26 16.07
N LYS A 295 -7.65 9.35 16.47
CA LYS A 295 -7.15 8.73 17.72
C LYS A 295 -7.53 9.50 18.99
N GLY A 296 -7.93 10.77 18.87
CA GLY A 296 -8.32 11.63 19.98
C GLY A 296 -9.81 11.59 20.31
N ASN A 297 -10.61 10.96 19.48
CA ASN A 297 -12.02 10.65 19.68
C ASN A 297 -12.20 9.20 20.11
#